data_6ad8c6ecf28267358c803afd9cadeaaf
#
_entry.id   6ad8c6ecf28267358c803afd9cadeaaf
#
_cell.length_a   1.000
_cell.length_b   1.000
_cell.length_c   1.000
_cell.angle_alpha   90.00
_cell.angle_beta   90.00
_cell.angle_gamma   90.00
#
_symmetry.space_group_name_H-M   'P 1'
#
loop_
_entity.id
_entity.type
_entity.pdbx_description
1 polymer ?
#
loop_
_entity_poly.entity_id
_entity_poly.type
_entity_poly.pdbx_seq_one_letter_code
_entity_poly.pdbx_strand_id
1 'polypeptide(L)'
;HSCTLEEYNPGAFTKEALATSIDGYETLINQCYFAMERFYYGSADWMSLTEGDTDLWTYKANESTSYTQWFWFFAGTSPNTTYTNNWWNGTYDGVGACNEAIALGDKPPYTTEEERNAKIAEARFLRAVYYFNAVEQFGAVTMLTEPITAETLTYSPTRTDPMTIYQEVILPDLRFASEWLPTGTHATTTTPTKKAALGFLAKACLQTYEYGSTEYLQEALDTAKKLITDCETGGGKYNTYMYPSYSEGFKESKNWENKETLWKRRRYAGADGHGSSNGNYKLNRND
;
A
#
# COMPACT_ATOMS: atom_id res chain seq x y z
N HIS A 1 -3.42 -23.53 -42.11
CA HIS A 1 -4.61 -22.96 -41.48
C HIS A 1 -4.33 -22.85 -39.99
N SER A 2 -4.09 -21.64 -39.52
CA SER A 2 -3.99 -21.33 -38.12
C SER A 2 -5.42 -21.32 -37.56
N CYS A 3 -5.75 -22.25 -36.65
CA CYS A 3 -6.95 -22.16 -35.86
C CYS A 3 -6.71 -21.07 -34.79
N THR A 4 -7.33 -19.91 -34.96
CA THR A 4 -7.52 -18.97 -33.86
C THR A 4 -8.55 -19.57 -32.93
N LEU A 5 -8.12 -20.09 -31.80
CA LEU A 5 -9.00 -20.42 -30.70
C LEU A 5 -9.42 -19.08 -30.05
N GLU A 6 -10.59 -18.58 -30.41
CA GLU A 6 -11.25 -17.56 -29.58
C GLU A 6 -11.83 -18.26 -28.35
N GLU A 7 -11.28 -17.91 -27.19
CA GLU A 7 -11.80 -18.40 -25.92
C GLU A 7 -13.15 -17.73 -25.66
N TYR A 8 -14.23 -18.46 -25.94
CA TYR A 8 -15.59 -18.03 -25.63
C TYR A 8 -15.98 -18.51 -24.24
N ASN A 9 -15.89 -17.61 -23.26
CA ASN A 9 -16.37 -17.88 -21.89
C ASN A 9 -17.61 -17.03 -21.57
N PRO A 10 -18.83 -17.54 -21.86
CA PRO A 10 -20.06 -16.76 -21.72
C PRO A 10 -20.47 -16.43 -20.30
N GLY A 11 -19.75 -16.93 -19.29
CA GLY A 11 -20.02 -16.70 -17.88
C GLY A 11 -18.97 -15.89 -17.12
N ALA A 12 -17.86 -15.53 -17.75
CA ALA A 12 -16.80 -14.74 -17.09
C ALA A 12 -16.78 -13.32 -17.67
N PHE A 13 -16.95 -12.34 -16.78
CA PHE A 13 -16.65 -10.95 -17.12
C PHE A 13 -15.14 -10.81 -17.21
N THR A 14 -14.63 -10.37 -18.36
CA THR A 14 -13.22 -9.97 -18.46
C THR A 14 -13.02 -8.65 -17.70
N LYS A 15 -11.77 -8.35 -17.33
CA LYS A 15 -11.45 -7.08 -16.64
C LYS A 15 -11.79 -5.88 -17.52
N GLU A 16 -11.58 -5.99 -18.82
CA GLU A 16 -11.93 -4.98 -19.81
C GLU A 16 -13.45 -4.75 -19.84
N ALA A 17 -14.26 -5.81 -19.79
CA ALA A 17 -15.71 -5.71 -19.74
C ALA A 17 -16.20 -5.08 -18.42
N LEU A 18 -15.59 -5.43 -17.30
CA LEU A 18 -15.88 -4.78 -16.02
C LEU A 18 -15.55 -3.29 -16.06
N ALA A 19 -14.42 -2.92 -16.64
CA ALA A 19 -13.98 -1.52 -16.70
C ALA A 19 -14.89 -0.62 -17.57
N THR A 20 -15.82 -1.16 -18.36
CA THR A 20 -16.76 -0.35 -19.16
C THR A 20 -17.87 0.31 -18.33
N SER A 21 -17.98 0.00 -17.06
CA SER A 21 -18.91 0.62 -16.12
C SER A 21 -18.19 1.17 -14.89
N ILE A 22 -18.74 2.20 -14.25
CA ILE A 22 -18.17 2.78 -13.03
C ILE A 22 -18.12 1.72 -11.92
N ASP A 23 -19.21 1.01 -11.66
CA ASP A 23 -19.27 -0.03 -10.62
C ASP A 23 -18.30 -1.19 -10.87
N GLY A 24 -18.15 -1.59 -12.13
CA GLY A 24 -17.19 -2.61 -12.52
C GLY A 24 -15.75 -2.14 -12.32
N TYR A 25 -15.45 -0.90 -12.66
CA TYR A 25 -14.12 -0.34 -12.43
C TYR A 25 -13.81 -0.17 -10.92
N GLU A 26 -14.80 0.24 -10.11
CA GLU A 26 -14.67 0.26 -8.65
C GLU A 26 -14.32 -1.13 -8.08
N THR A 27 -14.80 -2.19 -8.70
CA THR A 27 -14.42 -3.56 -8.32
C THR A 27 -12.93 -3.82 -8.58
N LEU A 28 -12.38 -3.31 -9.70
CA LEU A 28 -10.94 -3.41 -9.99
C LEU A 28 -10.11 -2.57 -9.00
N ILE A 29 -10.56 -1.36 -8.67
CA ILE A 29 -9.93 -0.54 -7.63
C ILE A 29 -9.94 -1.25 -6.27
N ASN A 30 -11.06 -1.87 -5.88
CA ASN A 30 -11.16 -2.62 -4.64
C ASN A 30 -10.19 -3.81 -4.61
N GLN A 31 -9.92 -4.43 -5.75
CA GLN A 31 -8.93 -5.50 -5.85
C GLN A 31 -7.51 -5.02 -5.51
N CYS A 32 -7.18 -3.76 -5.79
CA CYS A 32 -5.89 -3.18 -5.41
C CYS A 32 -5.66 -3.17 -3.89
N TYR A 33 -6.73 -3.08 -3.09
CA TYR A 33 -6.65 -3.12 -1.63
C TYR A 33 -6.54 -4.54 -1.07
N PHE A 34 -7.01 -5.55 -1.81
CA PHE A 34 -7.15 -6.92 -1.31
C PHE A 34 -5.81 -7.53 -0.87
N ALA A 35 -4.76 -7.35 -1.66
CA ALA A 35 -3.44 -7.88 -1.32
C ALA A 35 -2.90 -7.25 -0.01
N MET A 36 -3.14 -5.95 0.19
CA MET A 36 -2.77 -5.26 1.42
C MET A 36 -3.52 -5.83 2.63
N GLU A 37 -4.79 -6.24 2.45
CA GLU A 37 -5.55 -6.90 3.51
C GLU A 37 -5.00 -8.23 3.90
N ARG A 38 -4.75 -9.03 2.91
CA ARG A 38 -4.44 -10.44 3.10
C ARG A 38 -3.02 -10.64 3.61
N PHE A 39 -2.06 -9.90 3.08
CA PHE A 39 -0.65 -10.20 3.28
C PHE A 39 0.06 -9.21 4.20
N TYR A 40 -0.21 -7.91 4.07
CA TYR A 40 0.49 -6.90 4.87
C TYR A 40 -0.08 -6.74 6.28
N TYR A 41 -1.40 -6.86 6.43
CA TYR A 41 -2.07 -6.60 7.70
C TYR A 41 -2.98 -7.74 8.16
N GLY A 42 -3.12 -8.79 7.36
CA GLY A 42 -3.99 -9.93 7.65
C GLY A 42 -3.38 -10.97 8.59
N SER A 43 -2.05 -11.05 8.62
CA SER A 43 -1.31 -12.02 9.43
C SER A 43 -0.30 -11.33 10.36
N ALA A 44 0.32 -12.08 11.24
CA ALA A 44 1.43 -11.60 12.06
C ALA A 44 2.76 -11.49 11.27
N ASP A 45 2.75 -11.86 9.99
CA ASP A 45 3.95 -11.99 9.18
C ASP A 45 4.65 -10.64 8.99
N TRP A 46 3.86 -9.57 8.75
CA TRP A 46 4.41 -8.23 8.60
C TRP A 46 5.14 -7.75 9.86
N MET A 47 4.60 -8.03 11.07
CA MET A 47 5.25 -7.66 12.32
C MET A 47 6.56 -8.41 12.51
N SER A 48 6.59 -9.68 12.12
CA SER A 48 7.82 -10.46 12.19
C SER A 48 8.90 -9.89 11.28
N LEU A 49 8.52 -9.35 10.12
CA LEU A 49 9.46 -8.78 9.15
C LEU A 49 9.88 -7.34 9.47
N THR A 50 9.02 -6.55 10.12
CA THR A 50 9.30 -5.13 10.38
C THR A 50 9.79 -4.86 11.79
N GLU A 51 9.30 -5.63 12.78
CA GLU A 51 9.58 -5.41 14.20
C GLU A 51 10.47 -6.50 14.80
N GLY A 52 10.47 -7.68 14.18
CA GLY A 52 11.36 -8.76 14.60
C GLY A 52 12.82 -8.32 14.49
N ASP A 53 13.64 -8.73 15.43
CA ASP A 53 15.06 -8.39 15.48
C ASP A 53 15.39 -6.91 15.78
N THR A 54 14.39 -6.17 16.27
CA THR A 54 14.62 -4.83 16.83
C THR A 54 14.84 -4.91 18.34
N ASP A 55 15.38 -3.85 18.92
CA ASP A 55 15.61 -3.74 20.37
C ASP A 55 14.29 -3.56 21.17
N LEU A 56 13.18 -3.32 20.49
CA LEU A 56 11.87 -3.10 21.10
C LEU A 56 11.04 -4.38 21.20
N TRP A 57 11.39 -5.43 20.44
CA TRP A 57 10.59 -6.63 20.35
C TRP A 57 11.38 -7.88 20.67
N THR A 58 10.86 -8.69 21.59
CA THR A 58 11.37 -10.03 21.87
C THR A 58 10.22 -11.03 21.88
N TYR A 59 10.54 -12.26 21.55
CA TYR A 59 9.57 -13.33 21.54
C TYR A 59 9.53 -14.04 22.91
N LYS A 60 8.35 -14.58 23.26
CA LYS A 60 8.19 -15.33 24.52
C LYS A 60 9.09 -16.57 24.50
N ALA A 61 9.92 -16.74 25.51
CA ALA A 61 10.76 -17.93 25.66
C ALA A 61 9.90 -19.18 25.67
N ASN A 62 10.35 -20.24 24.98
CA ASN A 62 9.73 -21.56 24.87
C ASN A 62 8.58 -21.74 23.85
N GLU A 63 8.30 -20.80 22.98
CA GLU A 63 7.46 -21.07 21.82
C GLU A 63 8.33 -21.50 20.63
N SER A 64 8.26 -22.78 20.27
CA SER A 64 8.90 -23.34 19.08
C SER A 64 8.01 -23.09 17.85
N THR A 65 8.01 -21.87 17.33
CA THR A 65 7.35 -21.55 16.08
C THR A 65 8.35 -20.96 15.11
N SER A 66 8.03 -21.01 13.82
CA SER A 66 8.84 -20.38 12.77
C SER A 66 9.03 -18.87 12.97
N TYR A 67 8.24 -18.24 13.84
CA TYR A 67 8.40 -16.84 14.25
C TYR A 67 9.64 -16.61 15.12
N THR A 68 10.06 -17.59 15.94
CA THR A 68 11.21 -17.43 16.82
C THR A 68 12.52 -17.24 16.07
N GLN A 69 12.60 -17.76 14.85
CA GLN A 69 13.82 -17.65 14.04
C GLN A 69 14.13 -16.21 13.62
N TRP A 70 13.11 -15.35 13.47
CA TRP A 70 13.27 -13.93 13.13
C TRP A 70 13.72 -13.07 14.31
N PHE A 71 13.36 -13.48 15.53
CA PHE A 71 13.71 -12.77 16.75
C PHE A 71 15.10 -13.14 17.30
N TRP A 72 15.81 -14.05 16.63
CA TRP A 72 17.15 -14.48 17.02
C TRP A 72 18.21 -13.99 16.02
N PHE A 73 18.21 -12.68 15.73
CA PHE A 73 19.19 -12.04 14.86
C PHE A 73 19.35 -12.73 13.49
N PHE A 74 18.22 -12.99 12.85
CA PHE A 74 18.17 -13.72 11.57
C PHE A 74 18.90 -15.08 11.56
N ALA A 75 19.25 -15.60 12.71
CA ALA A 75 19.91 -16.90 12.81
C ALA A 75 18.95 -18.00 12.34
N GLY A 76 19.22 -18.57 11.16
CA GLY A 76 18.42 -19.63 10.55
C GLY A 76 17.29 -19.14 9.62
N THR A 77 17.25 -17.85 9.25
CA THR A 77 16.32 -17.39 8.23
C THR A 77 16.72 -17.96 6.86
N SER A 78 15.76 -18.57 6.21
CA SER A 78 15.86 -18.99 4.81
C SER A 78 15.14 -17.98 3.92
N PRO A 79 15.65 -17.68 2.72
CA PRO A 79 14.91 -16.87 1.74
C PRO A 79 13.52 -17.42 1.42
N ASN A 80 13.28 -18.69 1.69
CA ASN A 80 12.02 -19.39 1.42
C ASN A 80 11.13 -19.57 2.66
N THR A 81 11.23 -18.69 3.66
CA THR A 81 10.27 -18.74 4.77
C THR A 81 8.87 -18.33 4.32
N THR A 82 7.85 -18.90 4.92
CA THR A 82 6.45 -18.59 4.60
C THR A 82 6.17 -17.08 4.67
N TYR A 83 6.74 -16.38 5.65
CA TYR A 83 6.52 -14.93 5.86
C TYR A 83 7.11 -14.09 4.75
N THR A 84 8.36 -14.38 4.37
CA THR A 84 9.04 -13.71 3.26
C THR A 84 8.28 -13.92 1.96
N ASN A 85 7.87 -15.18 1.71
CA ASN A 85 7.11 -15.51 0.51
C ASN A 85 5.73 -14.86 0.49
N ASN A 86 5.02 -14.82 1.61
CA ASN A 86 3.71 -14.17 1.70
C ASN A 86 3.82 -12.67 1.41
N TRP A 87 4.83 -12.00 1.95
CA TRP A 87 5.05 -10.59 1.69
C TRP A 87 5.42 -10.34 0.23
N TRP A 88 6.34 -11.12 -0.31
CA TRP A 88 6.74 -11.04 -1.71
C TRP A 88 5.56 -11.25 -2.66
N ASN A 89 4.82 -12.35 -2.48
CA ASN A 89 3.66 -12.66 -3.31
C ASN A 89 2.57 -11.59 -3.17
N GLY A 90 2.28 -11.15 -1.94
CA GLY A 90 1.31 -10.10 -1.70
C GLY A 90 1.67 -8.77 -2.35
N THR A 91 2.97 -8.43 -2.41
CA THR A 91 3.44 -7.26 -3.15
C THR A 91 3.07 -7.35 -4.62
N TYR A 92 3.40 -8.47 -5.28
CA TYR A 92 3.16 -8.60 -6.72
C TYR A 92 1.70 -8.85 -7.09
N ASP A 93 0.91 -9.48 -6.20
CA ASP A 93 -0.55 -9.53 -6.34
C ASP A 93 -1.13 -8.11 -6.33
N GLY A 94 -0.67 -7.28 -5.41
CA GLY A 94 -1.10 -5.88 -5.31
C GLY A 94 -0.63 -5.02 -6.49
N VAL A 95 0.64 -5.13 -6.88
CA VAL A 95 1.19 -4.42 -8.05
C VAL A 95 0.46 -4.82 -9.32
N GLY A 96 0.20 -6.12 -9.53
CA GLY A 96 -0.54 -6.61 -10.68
C GLY A 96 -1.96 -6.03 -10.76
N ALA A 97 -2.69 -6.06 -9.64
CA ALA A 97 -4.02 -5.45 -9.57
C ALA A 97 -4.00 -3.94 -9.86
N CYS A 98 -3.00 -3.21 -9.32
CA CYS A 98 -2.85 -1.79 -9.58
C CYS A 98 -2.52 -1.50 -11.05
N ASN A 99 -1.62 -2.27 -11.66
CA ASN A 99 -1.27 -2.10 -13.07
C ASN A 99 -2.48 -2.29 -13.98
N GLU A 100 -3.31 -3.31 -13.71
CA GLU A 100 -4.57 -3.55 -14.44
C GLU A 100 -5.54 -2.37 -14.27
N ALA A 101 -5.77 -1.92 -13.05
CA ALA A 101 -6.65 -0.79 -12.79
C ALA A 101 -6.16 0.50 -13.49
N ILE A 102 -4.86 0.78 -13.43
CA ILE A 102 -4.25 1.95 -14.08
C ILE A 102 -4.41 1.86 -15.61
N ALA A 103 -4.11 0.71 -16.20
CA ALA A 103 -4.20 0.50 -17.65
C ALA A 103 -5.64 0.64 -18.20
N LEU A 104 -6.64 0.30 -17.38
CA LEU A 104 -8.04 0.35 -17.74
C LEU A 104 -8.74 1.65 -17.30
N GLY A 105 -8.02 2.60 -16.73
CA GLY A 105 -8.58 3.81 -16.12
C GLY A 105 -9.33 4.75 -17.07
N ASP A 106 -9.07 4.67 -18.37
CA ASP A 106 -9.75 5.46 -19.39
C ASP A 106 -11.05 4.81 -19.94
N LYS A 107 -11.37 3.58 -19.52
CA LYS A 107 -12.55 2.85 -20.00
C LYS A 107 -13.87 3.25 -19.33
N PRO A 108 -13.91 3.52 -18.01
CA PRO A 108 -15.16 3.87 -17.34
C PRO A 108 -15.71 5.20 -17.87
N PRO A 109 -17.05 5.34 -17.95
CA PRO A 109 -17.68 6.55 -18.49
C PRO A 109 -17.75 7.67 -17.44
N TYR A 110 -16.63 8.06 -16.86
CA TYR A 110 -16.54 9.23 -16.00
C TYR A 110 -16.82 10.50 -16.80
N THR A 111 -17.50 11.46 -16.20
CA THR A 111 -17.91 12.68 -16.86
C THR A 111 -16.86 13.77 -16.82
N THR A 112 -15.97 13.71 -15.83
CA THR A 112 -14.88 14.68 -15.66
C THR A 112 -13.51 13.97 -15.54
N GLU A 113 -12.49 14.72 -15.86
CA GLU A 113 -11.11 14.27 -15.68
C GLU A 113 -10.78 14.06 -14.19
N GLU A 114 -11.32 14.92 -13.33
CA GLU A 114 -11.14 14.85 -11.89
C GLU A 114 -11.69 13.54 -11.30
N GLU A 115 -12.90 13.14 -11.70
CA GLU A 115 -13.50 11.88 -11.25
C GLU A 115 -12.66 10.67 -11.68
N ARG A 116 -12.27 10.64 -12.95
CA ARG A 116 -11.44 9.58 -13.51
C ARG A 116 -10.08 9.51 -12.81
N ASN A 117 -9.38 10.63 -12.76
CA ASN A 117 -8.03 10.68 -12.22
C ASN A 117 -8.01 10.43 -10.70
N ALA A 118 -9.06 10.81 -9.96
CA ALA A 118 -9.18 10.46 -8.55
C ALA A 118 -9.17 8.94 -8.34
N LYS A 119 -9.82 8.18 -9.21
CA LYS A 119 -9.83 6.71 -9.13
C LYS A 119 -8.52 6.09 -9.58
N ILE A 120 -7.92 6.56 -10.65
CA ILE A 120 -6.58 6.13 -11.05
C ILE A 120 -5.57 6.45 -9.94
N ALA A 121 -5.72 7.57 -9.26
CA ALA A 121 -4.85 8.00 -8.16
C ALA A 121 -4.91 7.05 -6.95
N GLU A 122 -6.05 6.41 -6.68
CA GLU A 122 -6.14 5.35 -5.66
C GLU A 122 -5.22 4.17 -6.02
N ALA A 123 -5.30 3.67 -7.25
CA ALA A 123 -4.46 2.56 -7.71
C ALA A 123 -2.97 2.93 -7.72
N ARG A 124 -2.62 4.15 -8.19
CA ARG A 124 -1.24 4.63 -8.19
C ARG A 124 -0.69 4.79 -6.77
N PHE A 125 -1.46 5.36 -5.85
CA PHE A 125 -1.06 5.46 -4.44
C PHE A 125 -0.74 4.08 -3.86
N LEU A 126 -1.61 3.10 -4.08
CA LEU A 126 -1.41 1.74 -3.57
C LEU A 126 -0.20 1.06 -4.22
N ARG A 127 0.01 1.23 -5.54
CA ARG A 127 1.19 0.70 -6.23
C ARG A 127 2.48 1.27 -5.65
N ALA A 128 2.52 2.58 -5.41
CA ALA A 128 3.66 3.23 -4.77
C ALA A 128 3.92 2.67 -3.37
N VAL A 129 2.88 2.42 -2.56
CA VAL A 129 3.01 1.82 -1.22
C VAL A 129 3.53 0.39 -1.30
N TYR A 130 3.04 -0.42 -2.26
CA TYR A 130 3.55 -1.78 -2.46
C TYR A 130 5.03 -1.78 -2.82
N TYR A 131 5.45 -0.96 -3.79
CA TYR A 131 6.85 -0.86 -4.17
C TYR A 131 7.72 -0.28 -3.06
N PHE A 132 7.26 0.76 -2.37
CA PHE A 132 7.97 1.31 -1.22
C PHE A 132 8.28 0.23 -0.20
N ASN A 133 7.26 -0.52 0.25
CA ASN A 133 7.45 -1.58 1.22
C ASN A 133 8.35 -2.71 0.69
N ALA A 134 8.24 -3.07 -0.60
CA ALA A 134 9.06 -4.12 -1.20
C ALA A 134 10.53 -3.72 -1.25
N VAL A 135 10.82 -2.49 -1.68
CA VAL A 135 12.19 -1.96 -1.77
C VAL A 135 12.82 -1.86 -0.38
N GLU A 136 12.08 -1.36 0.62
CA GLU A 136 12.58 -1.24 1.99
C GLU A 136 12.86 -2.60 2.64
N GLN A 137 12.15 -3.65 2.26
CA GLN A 137 12.34 -5.00 2.82
C GLN A 137 13.36 -5.85 2.04
N PHE A 138 13.39 -5.72 0.72
CA PHE A 138 14.14 -6.63 -0.16
C PHE A 138 15.25 -5.96 -0.96
N GLY A 139 15.37 -4.63 -0.88
CA GLY A 139 16.28 -3.87 -1.73
C GLY A 139 15.84 -3.91 -3.19
N ALA A 140 16.72 -4.31 -4.09
CA ALA A 140 16.39 -4.45 -5.51
C ALA A 140 15.32 -5.51 -5.73
N VAL A 141 14.22 -5.14 -6.41
CA VAL A 141 13.08 -6.00 -6.74
C VAL A 141 12.73 -5.88 -8.23
N THR A 142 11.92 -6.80 -8.77
CA THR A 142 11.47 -6.72 -10.16
C THR A 142 10.49 -5.57 -10.34
N MET A 143 10.77 -4.66 -11.25
CA MET A 143 9.86 -3.56 -11.58
C MET A 143 8.89 -3.97 -12.68
N LEU A 144 7.58 -3.93 -12.38
CA LEU A 144 6.48 -4.19 -13.30
C LEU A 144 5.55 -2.98 -13.29
N THR A 145 5.41 -2.31 -14.43
CA THR A 145 4.61 -1.08 -14.56
C THR A 145 3.36 -1.25 -15.42
N GLU A 146 3.21 -2.42 -16.03
CA GLU A 146 2.12 -2.77 -16.94
C GLU A 146 1.49 -4.12 -16.54
N PRO A 147 0.26 -4.41 -16.98
CA PRO A 147 -0.33 -5.72 -16.84
C PRO A 147 0.53 -6.82 -17.47
N ILE A 148 0.57 -7.98 -16.82
CA ILE A 148 1.26 -9.14 -17.39
C ILE A 148 0.34 -9.79 -18.42
N THR A 149 0.77 -9.81 -19.67
CA THR A 149 0.14 -10.50 -20.79
C THR A 149 1.03 -11.64 -21.29
N ALA A 150 0.54 -12.42 -22.24
CA ALA A 150 1.36 -13.47 -22.87
C ALA A 150 2.63 -12.89 -23.54
N GLU A 151 2.55 -11.65 -24.04
CA GLU A 151 3.64 -10.96 -24.70
C GLU A 151 4.64 -10.35 -23.70
N THR A 152 4.17 -9.86 -22.55
CA THR A 152 5.01 -9.21 -21.53
C THR A 152 5.53 -10.18 -20.48
N LEU A 153 5.03 -11.41 -20.44
CA LEU A 153 5.47 -12.42 -19.50
C LEU A 153 6.94 -12.78 -19.72
N THR A 154 7.74 -12.62 -18.68
CA THR A 154 9.13 -13.10 -18.68
C THR A 154 9.32 -14.21 -17.68
N TYR A 155 10.04 -15.25 -18.08
CA TYR A 155 10.39 -16.38 -17.22
C TYR A 155 11.70 -16.16 -16.46
N SER A 156 12.41 -15.07 -16.75
CA SER A 156 13.67 -14.69 -16.09
C SER A 156 13.62 -13.24 -15.65
N PRO A 157 12.78 -12.89 -14.66
CA PRO A 157 12.70 -11.52 -14.17
C PRO A 157 14.01 -11.09 -13.53
N THR A 158 14.45 -9.88 -13.82
CA THR A 158 15.63 -9.26 -13.23
C THR A 158 15.24 -8.30 -12.13
N ARG A 159 16.13 -8.11 -11.16
CA ARG A 159 15.96 -7.11 -10.12
C ARG A 159 16.35 -5.73 -10.65
N THR A 160 15.53 -4.74 -10.36
CA THR A 160 15.75 -3.33 -10.67
C THR A 160 16.35 -2.64 -9.45
N ASP A 161 17.27 -1.73 -9.68
CA ASP A 161 17.88 -0.94 -8.63
C ASP A 161 16.81 -0.14 -7.85
N PRO A 162 16.91 -0.05 -6.51
CA PRO A 162 15.97 0.68 -5.68
C PRO A 162 15.73 2.12 -6.14
N MET A 163 16.79 2.86 -6.45
CA MET A 163 16.67 4.25 -6.86
C MET A 163 15.89 4.40 -8.16
N THR A 164 16.08 3.48 -9.12
CA THR A 164 15.29 3.45 -10.35
C THR A 164 13.79 3.25 -10.06
N ILE A 165 13.45 2.35 -9.13
CA ILE A 165 12.05 2.12 -8.73
C ILE A 165 11.44 3.37 -8.07
N TYR A 166 12.24 4.07 -7.23
CA TYR A 166 11.81 5.37 -6.69
C TYR A 166 11.52 6.38 -7.78
N GLN A 167 12.42 6.53 -8.74
CA GLN A 167 12.32 7.54 -9.80
C GLN A 167 11.22 7.23 -10.81
N GLU A 168 11.04 5.99 -11.19
CA GLU A 168 10.14 5.62 -12.27
C GLU A 168 8.73 5.22 -11.80
N VAL A 169 8.57 4.80 -10.54
CA VAL A 169 7.28 4.34 -10.02
C VAL A 169 6.86 5.08 -8.76
N ILE A 170 7.64 4.99 -7.67
CA ILE A 170 7.16 5.44 -6.36
C ILE A 170 6.87 6.95 -6.36
N LEU A 171 7.84 7.77 -6.74
CA LEU A 171 7.69 9.23 -6.73
C LEU A 171 6.67 9.73 -7.75
N PRO A 172 6.68 9.28 -9.03
CA PRO A 172 5.66 9.67 -10.00
C PRO A 172 4.24 9.29 -9.57
N ASP A 173 4.04 8.10 -9.02
CA ASP A 173 2.73 7.64 -8.56
C ASP A 173 2.24 8.45 -7.36
N LEU A 174 3.11 8.77 -6.41
CA LEU A 174 2.75 9.60 -5.25
C LEU A 174 2.49 11.06 -5.64
N ARG A 175 3.22 11.62 -6.60
CA ARG A 175 2.96 12.95 -7.13
C ARG A 175 1.59 13.00 -7.79
N PHE A 176 1.28 12.05 -8.67
CA PHE A 176 -0.04 11.94 -9.29
C PHE A 176 -1.14 11.79 -8.22
N ALA A 177 -0.94 10.93 -7.23
CA ALA A 177 -1.89 10.75 -6.15
C ALA A 177 -2.08 12.03 -5.32
N SER A 178 -1.01 12.79 -5.05
CA SER A 178 -1.09 14.06 -4.32
C SER A 178 -1.82 15.16 -5.09
N GLU A 179 -1.86 15.07 -6.41
CA GLU A 179 -2.60 16.00 -7.28
C GLU A 179 -4.08 15.64 -7.36
N TRP A 180 -4.41 14.37 -7.59
CA TRP A 180 -5.75 13.95 -7.99
C TRP A 180 -6.60 13.33 -6.88
N LEU A 181 -6.02 12.81 -5.80
CA LEU A 181 -6.83 12.30 -4.69
C LEU A 181 -7.66 13.42 -4.05
N PRO A 182 -8.89 13.13 -3.58
CA PRO A 182 -9.70 14.12 -2.90
C PRO A 182 -9.09 14.50 -1.54
N THR A 183 -9.42 15.68 -1.04
CA THR A 183 -9.05 16.10 0.31
C THR A 183 -9.64 15.17 1.36
N GLY A 184 -10.87 14.70 1.15
CA GLY A 184 -11.55 13.78 2.05
C GLY A 184 -11.97 14.42 3.38
N THR A 185 -12.52 13.59 4.24
CA THR A 185 -12.88 13.95 5.62
C THR A 185 -12.06 13.12 6.60
N HIS A 186 -12.02 13.51 7.87
CA HIS A 186 -11.42 12.67 8.93
C HIS A 186 -12.21 11.38 9.17
N ALA A 187 -13.46 11.36 8.74
CA ALA A 187 -14.34 10.24 8.98
C ALA A 187 -13.99 9.06 8.05
N THR A 188 -13.83 7.93 8.62
CA THR A 188 -14.35 6.63 8.19
C THR A 188 -13.84 5.99 6.91
N THR A 189 -13.25 6.67 5.95
CA THR A 189 -12.82 6.02 4.71
C THR A 189 -11.41 5.44 4.81
N THR A 190 -11.26 4.22 4.33
CA THR A 190 -9.95 3.57 4.13
C THR A 190 -9.29 4.02 2.83
N THR A 191 -10.02 4.73 1.99
CA THR A 191 -9.54 5.33 0.74
C THR A 191 -8.50 6.39 1.07
N PRO A 192 -7.34 6.36 0.42
CA PRO A 192 -6.33 7.39 0.60
C PRO A 192 -6.86 8.75 0.16
N THR A 193 -6.38 9.78 0.83
CA THR A 193 -6.72 11.17 0.51
C THR A 193 -5.45 11.94 0.17
N LYS A 194 -5.62 13.19 -0.27
CA LYS A 194 -4.51 14.06 -0.64
C LYS A 194 -3.45 14.17 0.45
N LYS A 195 -3.84 14.25 1.74
CA LYS A 195 -2.88 14.28 2.84
C LYS A 195 -2.09 12.98 3.00
N ALA A 196 -2.71 11.84 2.70
CA ALA A 196 -2.02 10.55 2.72
C ALA A 196 -0.92 10.49 1.65
N ALA A 197 -1.26 10.91 0.42
CA ALA A 197 -0.30 10.95 -0.68
C ALA A 197 0.86 11.92 -0.40
N LEU A 198 0.57 13.11 0.12
CA LEU A 198 1.60 14.09 0.49
C LEU A 198 2.51 13.56 1.62
N GLY A 199 1.95 12.91 2.64
CA GLY A 199 2.75 12.31 3.71
C GLY A 199 3.67 11.20 3.23
N PHE A 200 3.15 10.30 2.37
CA PHE A 200 3.96 9.27 1.75
C PHE A 200 5.00 9.85 0.77
N LEU A 201 4.64 10.88 0.00
CA LEU A 201 5.58 11.55 -0.90
C LEU A 201 6.76 12.16 -0.13
N ALA A 202 6.48 12.89 0.96
CA ALA A 202 7.53 13.45 1.80
C ALA A 202 8.45 12.36 2.36
N LYS A 203 7.85 11.25 2.85
CA LYS A 203 8.60 10.09 3.35
C LYS A 203 9.44 9.42 2.25
N ALA A 204 8.85 9.18 1.08
CA ALA A 204 9.53 8.54 -0.04
C ALA A 204 10.70 9.40 -0.57
N CYS A 205 10.48 10.71 -0.72
CA CYS A 205 11.54 11.64 -1.10
C CYS A 205 12.69 11.65 -0.08
N LEU A 206 12.40 11.64 1.22
CA LEU A 206 13.43 11.57 2.25
C LEU A 206 14.18 10.24 2.21
N GLN A 207 13.48 9.14 1.97
CA GLN A 207 14.07 7.79 1.95
C GLN A 207 15.08 7.59 0.82
N THR A 208 14.98 8.35 -0.28
CA THR A 208 15.99 8.28 -1.36
C THR A 208 17.39 8.63 -0.89
N TYR A 209 17.54 9.32 0.25
CA TYR A 209 18.84 9.63 0.86
C TYR A 209 19.60 8.36 1.25
N GLU A 210 18.91 7.33 1.74
CA GLU A 210 19.51 6.03 2.08
C GLU A 210 20.09 5.32 0.85
N TYR A 211 19.60 5.66 -0.34
CA TYR A 211 20.10 5.16 -1.63
C TYR A 211 21.10 6.13 -2.29
N GLY A 212 21.61 7.11 -1.54
CA GLY A 212 22.68 8.02 -1.95
C GLY A 212 22.20 9.25 -2.75
N SER A 213 20.90 9.52 -2.84
CA SER A 213 20.37 10.69 -3.54
C SER A 213 20.02 11.83 -2.60
N THR A 214 20.51 13.03 -2.90
CA THR A 214 20.10 14.27 -2.22
C THR A 214 19.11 15.10 -3.04
N GLU A 215 18.79 14.67 -4.26
CA GLU A 215 17.99 15.40 -5.24
C GLU A 215 16.59 15.72 -4.71
N TYR A 216 15.97 14.82 -3.96
CA TYR A 216 14.57 14.91 -3.52
C TYR A 216 14.40 15.48 -2.11
N LEU A 217 15.48 15.86 -1.41
CA LEU A 217 15.41 16.36 -0.03
C LEU A 217 14.62 17.68 0.07
N GLN A 218 14.75 18.57 -0.92
CA GLN A 218 13.99 19.80 -0.93
C GLN A 218 12.49 19.54 -1.15
N GLU A 219 12.14 18.62 -2.05
CA GLU A 219 10.75 18.20 -2.25
C GLU A 219 10.15 17.55 -1.00
N ALA A 220 10.93 16.72 -0.30
CA ALA A 220 10.52 16.13 0.98
C ALA A 220 10.18 17.22 2.00
N LEU A 221 11.07 18.21 2.17
CA LEU A 221 10.88 19.32 3.09
C LEU A 221 9.65 20.18 2.73
N ASP A 222 9.51 20.55 1.47
CA ASP A 222 8.42 21.41 1.01
C ASP A 222 7.07 20.68 1.11
N THR A 223 7.05 19.38 0.83
CA THR A 223 5.84 18.56 0.94
C THR A 223 5.43 18.37 2.40
N ALA A 224 6.37 18.11 3.31
CA ALA A 224 6.09 18.03 4.74
C ALA A 224 5.58 19.37 5.28
N LYS A 225 6.19 20.49 4.89
CA LYS A 225 5.76 21.84 5.28
C LYS A 225 4.32 22.15 4.86
N LYS A 226 3.86 21.67 3.70
CA LYS A 226 2.46 21.84 3.27
C LYS A 226 1.48 21.28 4.28
N LEU A 227 1.75 20.08 4.81
CA LEU A 227 0.88 19.43 5.80
C LEU A 227 0.98 20.09 7.17
N ILE A 228 2.18 20.47 7.60
CA ILE A 228 2.42 21.16 8.88
C ILE A 228 1.71 22.50 8.88
N THR A 229 1.92 23.31 7.85
CA THR A 229 1.27 24.63 7.72
C THR A 229 -0.25 24.53 7.66
N ASP A 230 -0.78 23.52 6.94
CA ASP A 230 -2.22 23.29 6.92
C ASP A 230 -2.76 22.96 8.33
N CYS A 231 -2.05 22.12 9.07
CA CYS A 231 -2.41 21.79 10.44
C CYS A 231 -2.39 23.02 11.36
N GLU A 232 -1.32 23.84 11.29
CA GLU A 232 -1.15 25.06 12.09
C GLU A 232 -2.20 26.13 11.77
N THR A 233 -2.73 26.14 10.54
CA THR A 233 -3.76 27.07 10.07
C THR A 233 -5.19 26.52 10.17
N GLY A 234 -5.39 25.38 10.87
CA GLY A 234 -6.71 24.81 11.15
C GLY A 234 -7.16 23.71 10.19
N GLY A 235 -6.28 23.19 9.33
CA GLY A 235 -6.56 22.02 8.50
C GLY A 235 -7.53 22.27 7.34
N GLY A 236 -7.63 23.51 6.84
CA GLY A 236 -8.64 23.88 5.84
C GLY A 236 -8.38 23.37 4.44
N LYS A 237 -7.13 23.07 4.08
CA LYS A 237 -6.75 22.69 2.72
C LYS A 237 -6.59 21.19 2.51
N TYR A 238 -5.96 20.50 3.47
CA TYR A 238 -5.67 19.08 3.37
C TYR A 238 -6.35 18.25 4.47
N ASN A 239 -7.10 18.91 5.33
CA ASN A 239 -7.80 18.30 6.45
C ASN A 239 -6.82 17.61 7.43
N THR A 240 -5.70 18.27 7.71
CA THR A 240 -4.72 17.84 8.69
C THR A 240 -5.11 18.30 10.09
N TYR A 241 -4.69 17.56 11.10
CA TYR A 241 -5.00 17.85 12.49
C TYR A 241 -3.92 17.26 13.39
N MET A 242 -3.66 17.92 14.50
CA MET A 242 -2.81 17.41 15.58
C MET A 242 -3.56 17.54 16.91
N TYR A 243 -3.59 16.48 17.71
CA TYR A 243 -4.21 16.53 19.03
C TYR A 243 -3.39 17.39 19.98
N PRO A 244 -4.04 18.13 20.92
CA PRO A 244 -3.34 18.99 21.88
C PRO A 244 -2.38 18.24 22.80
N SER A 245 -2.61 16.93 23.00
CA SER A 245 -1.72 16.07 23.77
C SER A 245 -1.58 14.71 23.10
N TYR A 246 -0.40 14.11 23.24
CA TYR A 246 -0.08 12.78 22.70
C TYR A 246 -1.10 11.72 23.13
N SER A 247 -1.48 11.72 24.41
CA SER A 247 -2.43 10.74 24.96
C SER A 247 -3.82 10.82 24.33
N GLU A 248 -4.22 11.95 23.81
CA GLU A 248 -5.55 12.09 23.19
C GLU A 248 -5.67 11.31 21.88
N GLY A 249 -4.62 11.26 21.09
CA GLY A 249 -4.59 10.51 19.83
C GLY A 249 -4.73 8.99 20.02
N PHE A 250 -4.42 8.48 21.21
CA PHE A 250 -4.45 7.05 21.52
C PHE A 250 -5.64 6.61 22.40
N LYS A 251 -6.59 7.52 22.69
CA LYS A 251 -7.82 7.13 23.39
C LYS A 251 -8.67 6.21 22.50
N GLU A 252 -9.18 5.12 23.07
CA GLU A 252 -10.05 4.16 22.37
C GLU A 252 -11.25 4.86 21.72
N SER A 253 -11.85 5.83 22.39
CA SER A 253 -12.95 6.66 21.88
C SER A 253 -12.59 7.47 20.62
N LYS A 254 -11.30 7.70 20.36
CA LYS A 254 -10.80 8.41 19.17
C LYS A 254 -10.37 7.49 18.05
N ASN A 255 -10.30 6.19 18.28
CA ASN A 255 -9.77 5.23 17.31
C ASN A 255 -10.53 5.24 15.96
N TRP A 256 -11.84 5.46 16.01
CA TRP A 256 -12.68 5.55 14.81
C TRP A 256 -12.54 6.87 14.06
N GLU A 257 -12.27 7.96 14.77
CA GLU A 257 -12.19 9.32 14.23
C GLU A 257 -10.82 9.94 14.39
N ASN A 258 -9.75 9.14 14.42
CA ASN A 258 -8.42 9.68 14.58
C ASN A 258 -8.12 10.67 13.45
N LYS A 259 -8.17 11.97 13.78
CA LYS A 259 -8.00 13.07 12.83
C LYS A 259 -6.54 13.30 12.47
N GLU A 260 -5.62 12.92 13.35
CA GLU A 260 -4.18 13.08 13.17
C GLU A 260 -3.62 12.09 12.15
N THR A 261 -4.24 10.91 12.03
CA THR A 261 -3.80 9.88 11.09
C THR A 261 -3.91 10.37 9.65
N LEU A 262 -2.82 10.29 8.89
CA LEU A 262 -2.79 10.66 7.47
C LEU A 262 -3.55 9.66 6.61
N TRP A 263 -3.36 8.37 6.89
CA TRP A 263 -4.07 7.27 6.24
C TRP A 263 -4.22 6.12 7.22
N LYS A 264 -5.39 5.50 7.24
CA LYS A 264 -5.69 4.35 8.08
C LYS A 264 -6.46 3.30 7.33
N ARG A 265 -6.15 2.05 7.65
CA ARG A 265 -6.95 0.95 7.24
C ARG A 265 -7.86 0.52 8.38
N ARG A 266 -9.15 0.43 8.10
CA ARG A 266 -10.11 -0.10 9.06
C ARG A 266 -10.14 -1.62 9.02
N ARG A 267 -10.21 -2.22 10.19
CA ARG A 267 -10.58 -3.62 10.34
C ARG A 267 -11.92 -3.68 11.04
N TYR A 268 -12.84 -4.37 10.43
CA TYR A 268 -14.10 -4.72 11.07
C TYR A 268 -13.93 -6.04 11.81
N ALA A 269 -14.28 -6.07 13.09
CA ALA A 269 -14.63 -7.30 13.79
C ALA A 269 -16.06 -7.67 13.35
N GLY A 270 -16.22 -8.07 12.09
CA GLY A 270 -17.51 -8.41 11.51
C GLY A 270 -17.79 -9.90 11.51
N ALA A 271 -19.07 -10.25 11.33
CA ALA A 271 -19.58 -11.62 11.31
C ALA A 271 -19.06 -12.50 10.15
N ASP A 272 -18.24 -11.98 9.29
CA ASP A 272 -17.70 -12.59 8.08
C ASP A 272 -16.35 -13.32 8.28
N GLY A 273 -15.92 -13.50 9.53
CA GLY A 273 -14.79 -14.36 9.87
C GLY A 273 -13.39 -13.84 9.46
N HIS A 274 -13.30 -12.69 8.78
CA HIS A 274 -12.02 -12.12 8.35
C HIS A 274 -11.28 -11.35 9.46
N GLY A 275 -11.87 -11.24 10.65
CA GLY A 275 -11.32 -10.50 11.78
C GLY A 275 -10.49 -11.31 12.79
N SER A 276 -10.48 -12.63 12.70
CA SER A 276 -9.96 -13.47 13.81
C SER A 276 -8.47 -13.77 13.76
N SER A 277 -7.77 -13.51 12.67
CA SER A 277 -6.32 -13.78 12.55
C SER A 277 -5.46 -12.52 12.65
N ASN A 278 -5.91 -11.53 13.36
CA ASN A 278 -5.30 -10.23 13.45
C ASN A 278 -4.06 -10.26 14.35
N GLY A 279 -2.89 -9.91 13.82
CA GLY A 279 -1.68 -9.71 14.61
C GLY A 279 -1.86 -8.71 15.74
N ASN A 280 -2.66 -7.65 15.54
CA ASN A 280 -2.98 -6.67 16.58
C ASN A 280 -3.85 -7.25 17.71
N TYR A 281 -4.66 -8.29 17.44
CA TYR A 281 -5.42 -8.98 18.48
C TYR A 281 -4.50 -9.76 19.42
N LYS A 282 -3.40 -10.28 18.90
CA LYS A 282 -2.40 -10.99 19.70
C LYS A 282 -1.54 -10.05 20.55
N LEU A 283 -1.41 -8.78 20.15
CA LEU A 283 -0.68 -7.75 20.89
C LEU A 283 -1.42 -7.29 22.16
N ASN A 284 -2.75 -7.35 22.15
CA ASN A 284 -3.59 -6.91 23.28
C ASN A 284 -3.96 -8.06 24.23
N ARG A 285 -3.48 -9.27 23.99
CA ARG A 285 -3.64 -10.37 24.94
C ARG A 285 -2.48 -10.39 25.94
N ASN A 286 -2.66 -9.61 27.00
CA ASN A 286 -1.96 -9.83 28.27
C ASN A 286 -2.72 -10.89 29.06
N ASP A 287 -2.62 -12.15 28.66
CA ASP A 287 -3.07 -13.28 29.46
C ASP A 287 -1.88 -14.25 29.66
#